data_a368ae2ecc2584d20cce2ba1b620a390
#
_entry.id   a368ae2ecc2584d20cce2ba1b620a390
#
_cell.length_a   1.000
_cell.length_b   1.000
_cell.length_c   1.000
_cell.angle_alpha   90.00
_cell.angle_beta   90.00
_cell.angle_gamma   90.00
#
_symmetry.space_group_name_H-M   'P 1'
#
loop_
_entity.id
_entity.type
_entity.pdbx_description
1 polymer ?
#
loop_
_entity_poly.entity_id
_entity_poly.type
_entity_poly.pdbx_seq_one_letter_code
_entity_poly.pdbx_strand_id
1 'polypeptide(L)'
;MASLSSSLALGYLPHEKILLKEGWKDVVREPEFREEDFAFNFAEAVKSIEKEIEDFELGSGLNVFIGKENPLPKAKQISTIMARCKFPDEEVFLAIVGPKRMSYDKNINYLKSLISRL
;
A
#
# COMPACT_ATOMS: atom_id res chain seq x y z
N MET A 1 -3.68 -19.37 -4.82
CA MET A 1 -3.66 -18.24 -3.89
C MET A 1 -2.90 -17.07 -4.52
N ALA A 2 -3.46 -15.87 -4.47
CA ALA A 2 -2.79 -14.69 -4.99
C ALA A 2 -1.59 -14.34 -4.11
N SER A 3 -0.52 -13.85 -4.73
CA SER A 3 0.68 -13.45 -4.01
C SER A 3 1.02 -11.98 -4.29
N LEU A 4 1.62 -11.34 -3.30
CA LEU A 4 2.10 -9.96 -3.42
C LEU A 4 3.28 -9.93 -4.38
N SER A 5 3.30 -8.95 -5.30
CA SER A 5 4.35 -8.81 -6.29
C SER A 5 5.24 -7.60 -5.99
N SER A 6 6.47 -7.87 -5.51
CA SER A 6 7.54 -6.85 -5.36
C SER A 6 7.09 -5.52 -4.76
N SER A 7 6.26 -5.60 -3.74
CA SER A 7 5.64 -4.42 -3.13
C SER A 7 5.48 -4.64 -1.63
N LEU A 8 5.17 -3.57 -0.92
CA LEU A 8 4.92 -3.61 0.51
C LEU A 8 3.41 -3.55 0.76
N ALA A 9 2.90 -4.48 1.54
CA ALA A 9 1.51 -4.47 1.97
C ALA A 9 1.42 -3.93 3.39
N LEU A 10 0.42 -3.08 3.63
CA LEU A 10 0.12 -2.50 4.93
C LEU A 10 -1.33 -2.80 5.30
N GLY A 11 -1.54 -3.16 6.56
CA GLY A 11 -2.88 -3.34 7.10
C GLY A 11 -3.00 -2.59 8.41
N TYR A 12 -4.05 -1.80 8.58
CA TYR A 12 -4.27 -1.04 9.79
C TYR A 12 -5.65 -1.30 10.36
N LEU A 13 -5.68 -1.64 11.64
CA LEU A 13 -6.90 -1.84 12.41
C LEU A 13 -7.05 -0.67 13.39
N PRO A 14 -7.84 0.37 13.04
CA PRO A 14 -7.91 1.59 13.85
C PRO A 14 -8.40 1.35 15.28
N HIS A 15 -9.35 0.47 15.45
CA HIS A 15 -9.93 0.19 16.76
C HIS A 15 -8.88 -0.34 17.74
N GLU A 16 -7.99 -1.19 17.28
CA GLU A 16 -6.95 -1.81 18.09
C GLU A 16 -5.61 -1.06 17.97
N LYS A 17 -5.52 -0.11 17.06
CA LYS A 17 -4.29 0.63 16.75
C LYS A 17 -3.13 -0.28 16.38
N ILE A 18 -3.45 -1.33 15.64
CA ILE A 18 -2.45 -2.29 15.15
C ILE A 18 -2.13 -2.00 13.70
N LEU A 19 -0.83 -1.85 13.40
CA LEU A 19 -0.33 -1.69 12.05
C LEU A 19 0.52 -2.90 11.68
N LEU A 20 0.14 -3.56 10.59
CA LEU A 20 0.87 -4.72 10.08
C LEU A 20 1.50 -4.37 8.75
N LYS A 21 2.72 -4.84 8.53
CA LYS A 21 3.45 -4.64 7.27
C LYS A 21 4.04 -5.95 6.80
N GLU A 22 3.97 -6.21 5.49
CA GLU A 22 4.52 -7.41 4.88
C GLU A 22 5.07 -7.09 3.49
N GLY A 23 6.21 -7.68 3.17
CA GLY A 23 6.80 -7.55 1.84
C GLY A 23 8.08 -6.74 1.77
N TRP A 24 8.58 -6.19 2.88
CA TRP A 24 9.83 -5.42 2.89
C TRP A 24 10.98 -6.17 2.22
N LYS A 25 11.10 -7.44 2.55
CA LYS A 25 12.19 -8.28 2.07
C LYS A 25 12.22 -8.39 0.54
N ASP A 26 11.06 -8.40 -0.06
CA ASP A 26 10.95 -8.52 -1.52
C ASP A 26 11.02 -7.18 -2.22
N VAL A 27 10.35 -6.14 -1.67
CA VAL A 27 10.31 -4.84 -2.33
C VAL A 27 11.70 -4.18 -2.38
N VAL A 28 12.51 -4.33 -1.34
CA VAL A 28 13.84 -3.71 -1.31
C VAL A 28 14.81 -4.32 -2.32
N ARG A 29 14.47 -5.47 -2.90
CA ARG A 29 15.28 -6.11 -3.94
C ARG A 29 15.03 -5.53 -5.32
N GLU A 30 13.99 -4.71 -5.47
CA GLU A 30 13.68 -4.10 -6.75
C GLU A 30 14.80 -3.14 -7.17
N PRO A 31 15.13 -3.08 -8.49
CA PRO A 31 16.25 -2.27 -8.96
C PRO A 31 16.16 -0.80 -8.56
N GLU A 32 14.96 -0.26 -8.43
CA GLU A 32 14.74 1.12 -8.03
C GLU A 32 15.35 1.46 -6.68
N PHE A 33 15.43 0.48 -5.78
CA PHE A 33 16.01 0.68 -4.44
C PHE A 33 17.53 0.87 -4.45
N ARG A 34 18.17 0.67 -5.58
CA ARG A 34 19.60 0.97 -5.74
C ARG A 34 19.82 2.48 -5.85
N GLU A 35 18.78 3.22 -6.18
CA GLU A 35 18.84 4.67 -6.23
C GLU A 35 18.49 5.22 -4.86
N GLU A 36 19.41 6.02 -4.30
CA GLU A 36 19.25 6.57 -2.97
C GLU A 36 17.97 7.39 -2.82
N ASP A 37 17.67 8.23 -3.81
CA ASP A 37 16.49 9.08 -3.78
C ASP A 37 15.20 8.25 -3.77
N PHE A 38 15.15 7.17 -4.55
CA PHE A 38 13.97 6.31 -4.56
C PHE A 38 13.76 5.65 -3.21
N ALA A 39 14.80 5.08 -2.64
CA ALA A 39 14.71 4.40 -1.35
C ALA A 39 14.23 5.37 -0.25
N PHE A 40 14.79 6.57 -0.23
CA PHE A 40 14.39 7.61 0.72
C PHE A 40 12.93 7.99 0.54
N ASN A 41 12.52 8.26 -0.70
CA ASN A 41 11.15 8.68 -1.00
C ASN A 41 10.14 7.57 -0.70
N PHE A 42 10.53 6.31 -0.93
CA PHE A 42 9.68 5.17 -0.60
C PHE A 42 9.45 5.09 0.91
N ALA A 43 10.51 5.21 1.69
CA ALA A 43 10.41 5.20 3.15
C ALA A 43 9.54 6.35 3.67
N GLU A 44 9.68 7.54 3.08
CA GLU A 44 8.88 8.70 3.45
C GLU A 44 7.40 8.49 3.09
N ALA A 45 7.12 7.86 1.95
CA ALA A 45 5.75 7.54 1.54
C ALA A 45 5.10 6.57 2.52
N VAL A 46 5.82 5.53 2.93
CA VAL A 46 5.32 4.56 3.91
C VAL A 46 5.04 5.25 5.25
N LYS A 47 5.94 6.11 5.70
CA LYS A 47 5.73 6.90 6.93
C LYS A 47 4.51 7.78 6.84
N SER A 48 4.29 8.42 5.69
CA SER A 48 3.12 9.28 5.49
C SER A 48 1.84 8.48 5.55
N ILE A 49 1.83 7.27 4.98
CA ILE A 49 0.67 6.38 5.08
C ILE A 49 0.40 6.04 6.55
N GLU A 50 1.43 5.64 7.29
CA GLU A 50 1.28 5.28 8.70
C GLU A 50 0.73 6.42 9.53
N LYS A 51 1.17 7.64 9.24
CA LYS A 51 0.80 8.83 10.00
C LYS A 51 -0.60 9.32 9.66
N GLU A 52 -1.01 9.24 8.39
CA GLU A 52 -2.24 9.84 7.89
C GLU A 52 -3.30 8.82 7.50
N ILE A 53 -3.09 7.56 7.88
CA ILE A 53 -3.91 6.44 7.43
C ILE A 53 -5.41 6.61 7.72
N GLU A 54 -5.75 7.29 8.81
CA GLU A 54 -7.14 7.52 9.20
C GLU A 54 -7.78 8.69 8.45
N ASP A 55 -6.95 9.56 7.86
CA ASP A 55 -7.40 10.81 7.26
C ASP A 55 -7.55 10.75 5.72
N PHE A 56 -7.13 9.65 5.09
CA PHE A 56 -7.25 9.54 3.63
C PHE A 56 -8.70 9.49 3.19
N GLU A 57 -9.04 10.34 2.23
CA GLU A 57 -10.34 10.28 1.58
C GLU A 57 -10.25 9.31 0.42
N LEU A 58 -10.95 8.19 0.56
CA LEU A 58 -10.95 7.14 -0.45
C LEU A 58 -12.37 6.92 -0.97
N GLY A 59 -12.47 6.68 -2.28
CA GLY A 59 -13.70 6.24 -2.88
C GLY A 59 -14.02 4.81 -2.44
N SER A 60 -15.19 4.32 -2.80
CA SER A 60 -15.56 2.94 -2.52
C SER A 60 -14.70 1.97 -3.32
N GLY A 61 -14.42 0.79 -2.76
CA GLY A 61 -13.60 -0.22 -3.41
C GLY A 61 -12.12 0.09 -3.36
N LEU A 62 -11.41 -0.33 -4.41
CA LEU A 62 -9.98 -0.12 -4.50
C LEU A 62 -9.66 1.23 -5.17
N ASN A 63 -8.71 1.94 -4.59
CA ASN A 63 -8.26 3.23 -5.10
C ASN A 63 -6.81 3.09 -5.54
N VAL A 64 -6.54 3.28 -6.84
CA VAL A 64 -5.20 3.13 -7.42
C VAL A 64 -4.64 4.51 -7.76
N PHE A 65 -3.46 4.81 -7.22
CA PHE A 65 -2.78 6.07 -7.46
C PHE A 65 -1.41 5.79 -8.07
N ILE A 66 -1.20 6.21 -9.30
CA ILE A 66 0.04 5.94 -10.05
C ILE A 66 0.89 7.21 -10.12
N GLY A 67 2.09 7.15 -9.54
CA GLY A 67 3.04 8.24 -9.62
C GLY A 67 2.48 9.57 -9.12
N LYS A 68 2.33 10.53 -10.00
CA LYS A 68 1.88 11.89 -9.66
C LYS A 68 0.48 11.95 -9.06
N GLU A 69 -0.34 10.93 -9.29
CA GLU A 69 -1.71 10.88 -8.78
C GLU A 69 -1.77 10.59 -7.28
N ASN A 70 -0.64 10.17 -6.70
CA ASN A 70 -0.58 9.86 -5.28
C ASN A 70 -0.86 11.09 -4.41
N PRO A 71 -1.67 10.92 -3.35
CA PRO A 71 -1.82 11.99 -2.37
C PRO A 71 -0.61 12.16 -1.46
N LEU A 72 0.38 11.26 -1.59
CA LEU A 72 1.57 11.26 -0.76
C LEU A 72 2.63 12.21 -1.32
N PRO A 73 3.37 12.93 -0.46
CA PRO A 73 4.46 13.77 -0.93
C PRO A 73 5.61 12.93 -1.50
N LYS A 74 6.28 13.46 -2.52
CA LYS A 74 7.47 12.82 -3.12
C LYS A 74 7.23 11.42 -3.70
N ALA A 75 6.01 11.13 -4.13
CA ALA A 75 5.65 9.79 -4.58
C ALA A 75 5.56 9.64 -6.10
N LYS A 76 6.30 10.46 -6.86
CA LYS A 76 6.28 10.44 -8.32
C LYS A 76 6.57 9.08 -8.95
N GLN A 77 7.49 8.32 -8.36
CA GLN A 77 7.93 7.03 -8.89
C GLN A 77 7.32 5.85 -8.14
N ILE A 78 6.33 6.14 -7.31
CA ILE A 78 5.70 5.18 -6.43
C ILE A 78 4.24 5.07 -6.80
N SER A 79 3.69 3.87 -6.70
CA SER A 79 2.26 3.68 -6.87
C SER A 79 1.68 3.03 -5.64
N THR A 80 0.42 3.37 -5.35
CA THR A 80 -0.28 2.83 -4.18
C THR A 80 -1.64 2.31 -4.59
N ILE A 81 -2.07 1.25 -3.91
CA ILE A 81 -3.43 0.73 -4.02
C ILE A 81 -3.98 0.73 -2.60
N MET A 82 -5.05 1.46 -2.38
CA MET A 82 -5.62 1.64 -1.03
C MET A 82 -7.09 1.26 -1.00
N ALA A 83 -7.52 0.72 0.13
CA ALA A 83 -8.92 0.38 0.33
C ALA A 83 -9.30 0.47 1.80
N ARG A 84 -10.53 0.88 2.08
CA ARG A 84 -11.13 0.76 3.39
C ARG A 84 -12.26 -0.26 3.31
N CYS A 85 -12.29 -1.16 4.25
CA CYS A 85 -13.34 -2.18 4.31
C CYS A 85 -13.83 -2.33 5.75
N LYS A 86 -15.03 -2.89 5.89
CA LYS A 86 -15.58 -3.20 7.21
C LYS A 86 -15.60 -4.70 7.39
N PHE A 87 -15.13 -5.19 8.56
CA PHE A 87 -15.17 -6.61 8.84
C PHE A 87 -15.13 -6.89 10.35
N PRO A 88 -16.14 -7.56 10.86
CA PRO A 88 -17.53 -7.58 10.36
C PRO A 88 -18.19 -6.22 10.54
N ASP A 89 -17.88 -5.52 11.65
CA ASP A 89 -18.36 -4.19 11.98
C ASP A 89 -17.21 -3.21 12.16
N GLU A 90 -15.98 -3.68 12.02
CA GLU A 90 -14.78 -2.92 12.28
C GLU A 90 -14.16 -2.45 10.96
N GLU A 91 -13.73 -1.21 10.95
CA GLU A 91 -13.05 -0.66 9.78
C GLU A 91 -11.61 -1.16 9.71
N VAL A 92 -11.21 -1.60 8.51
CA VAL A 92 -9.85 -2.04 8.24
C VAL A 92 -9.33 -1.24 7.05
N PHE A 93 -8.13 -0.70 7.16
CA PHE A 93 -7.45 -0.02 6.06
C PHE A 93 -6.37 -0.92 5.49
N LEU A 94 -6.37 -1.07 4.16
CA LEU A 94 -5.39 -1.88 3.45
C LEU A 94 -4.70 -1.02 2.40
N ALA A 95 -3.38 -1.20 2.25
CA ALA A 95 -2.62 -0.49 1.22
C ALA A 95 -1.51 -1.38 0.68
N ILE A 96 -1.23 -1.20 -0.61
CA ILE A 96 -0.04 -1.77 -1.23
C ILE A 96 0.76 -0.62 -1.81
N VAL A 97 2.05 -0.57 -1.50
CA VAL A 97 2.97 0.47 -1.96
C VAL A 97 4.09 -0.20 -2.73
N GLY A 98 4.37 0.28 -3.92
CA GLY A 98 5.44 -0.30 -4.73
C GLY A 98 5.97 0.66 -5.77
N PRO A 99 6.98 0.22 -6.54
CA PRO A 99 7.46 1.01 -7.67
C PRO A 99 6.35 1.28 -8.67
N LYS A 100 6.45 2.38 -9.40
CA LYS A 100 5.45 2.76 -10.41
C LYS A 100 5.17 1.64 -11.40
N ARG A 101 6.16 0.81 -11.69
CA ARG A 101 6.03 -0.33 -12.61
C ARG A 101 5.58 -1.64 -11.96
N MET A 102 5.10 -1.60 -10.71
CA MET A 102 4.66 -2.82 -10.04
C MET A 102 3.55 -3.54 -10.81
N SER A 103 3.38 -4.83 -10.56
CA SER A 103 2.32 -5.60 -11.19
C SER A 103 0.98 -5.28 -10.52
N TYR A 104 0.18 -4.42 -11.16
CA TYR A 104 -1.11 -3.99 -10.62
C TYR A 104 -2.09 -5.16 -10.54
N ASP A 105 -2.13 -5.99 -11.58
CA ASP A 105 -3.04 -7.14 -11.62
C ASP A 105 -2.81 -8.09 -10.45
N LYS A 106 -1.55 -8.44 -10.21
CA LYS A 106 -1.20 -9.34 -9.11
C LYS A 106 -1.50 -8.72 -7.75
N ASN A 107 -1.20 -7.45 -7.60
CA ASN A 107 -1.39 -6.74 -6.33
C ASN A 107 -2.87 -6.48 -6.04
N ILE A 108 -3.65 -6.16 -7.07
CA ILE A 108 -5.10 -6.01 -6.94
C ILE A 108 -5.71 -7.35 -6.54
N ASN A 109 -5.31 -8.44 -7.19
CA ASN A 109 -5.79 -9.78 -6.86
C ASN A 109 -5.40 -10.17 -5.44
N TYR A 110 -4.21 -9.79 -4.99
CA TYR A 110 -3.78 -10.03 -3.62
C TYR A 110 -4.70 -9.34 -2.62
N LEU A 111 -5.01 -8.06 -2.84
CA LEU A 111 -5.91 -7.31 -1.97
C LEU A 111 -7.31 -7.89 -1.97
N LYS A 112 -7.84 -8.23 -3.16
CA LYS A 112 -9.16 -8.85 -3.26
C LYS A 112 -9.22 -10.17 -2.51
N SER A 113 -8.14 -10.94 -2.58
CA SER A 113 -8.04 -12.20 -1.85
C SER A 113 -8.06 -11.99 -0.34
N LEU A 114 -7.37 -10.96 0.15
CA LEU A 114 -7.40 -10.61 1.57
C LEU A 114 -8.79 -10.17 2.00
N ILE A 115 -9.41 -9.29 1.23
CA ILE A 115 -10.75 -8.77 1.53
C ILE A 115 -11.78 -9.90 1.59
N SER A 116 -11.69 -10.86 0.68
CA SER A 116 -12.64 -11.97 0.63
C SER A 116 -12.51 -12.92 1.82
N ARG A 117 -11.39 -12.89 2.54
CA ARG A 117 -11.17 -13.68 3.76
C ARG A 117 -11.65 -12.98 5.01
N LEU A 118 -11.87 -11.69 4.89
CA LEU A 118 -12.42 -10.91 5.98
C LEU A 118 -13.93 -11.12 6.09
#